data_c49784c046421d56fa776364582769e3
#
_entry.id   c49784c046421d56fa776364582769e3
#
_cell.length_a   1.000
_cell.length_b   1.000
_cell.length_c   1.000
_cell.angle_alpha   90.00
_cell.angle_beta   90.00
_cell.angle_gamma   90.00
#
_symmetry.space_group_name_H-M   'P 1'
#
loop_
_entity.id
_entity.type
_entity.pdbx_description
1 polymer ?
#
loop_
_entity_poly.entity_id
_entity_poly.type
_entity_poly.pdbx_seq_one_letter_code
_entity_poly.pdbx_strand_id
1 'polypeptide(L)'
;MDALLKQEFEVPCPGGGKSTKMKLDRILNSSTIRTSKGEYKLKSSSKSKIKNQLRNMQREQDKFQKQLEKMQKEFFELYAQMLQDAEKIIK
;
A
#
# COMPACT_ATOMS: atom_id res chain seq x y z
N MET A 1 -0.85 3.24 -14.47
CA MET A 1 -1.71 3.12 -13.28
C MET A 1 -1.64 4.33 -12.36
N ASP A 2 -1.56 5.52 -12.97
CA ASP A 2 -1.49 6.76 -12.20
C ASP A 2 -2.71 6.96 -11.31
N ALA A 3 -3.89 6.49 -11.76
CA ALA A 3 -5.11 6.59 -10.99
C ALA A 3 -5.00 5.84 -9.66
N LEU A 4 -4.36 4.66 -9.65
CA LEU A 4 -4.19 3.87 -8.44
C LEU A 4 -3.22 4.55 -7.46
N LEU A 5 -2.14 5.15 -7.98
CA LEU A 5 -1.17 5.88 -7.16
C LEU A 5 -1.78 7.11 -6.50
N LYS A 6 -2.76 7.73 -7.15
CA LYS A 6 -3.46 8.90 -6.60
C LYS A 6 -4.66 8.54 -5.75
N GLN A 7 -5.03 7.26 -5.70
CA GLN A 7 -6.15 6.79 -4.90
C GLN A 7 -5.77 6.78 -3.42
N GLU A 8 -6.72 7.18 -2.57
CA GLU A 8 -6.52 7.15 -1.14
C GLU A 8 -6.77 5.75 -0.59
N PHE A 9 -5.85 5.29 0.26
CA PHE A 9 -5.95 4.00 0.93
C PHE A 9 -6.09 4.22 2.42
N GLU A 10 -6.88 3.38 3.07
CA GLU A 10 -7.04 3.44 4.52
C GLU A 10 -5.85 2.81 5.22
N VAL A 11 -5.31 3.53 6.19
CA VAL A 11 -4.23 3.06 7.05
C VAL A 11 -4.75 2.99 8.47
N PRO A 12 -4.99 1.79 9.02
CA PRO A 12 -5.46 1.67 10.40
C PRO A 12 -4.42 2.21 11.37
N CYS A 13 -4.87 2.90 12.41
CA CYS A 13 -3.95 3.41 13.43
C CYS A 13 -3.42 2.23 14.27
N PRO A 14 -2.10 2.16 14.53
CA PRO A 14 -1.53 1.07 15.33
C PRO A 14 -2.08 0.99 16.75
N GLY A 15 -2.42 2.15 17.32
CA GLY A 15 -3.01 2.21 18.66
C GLY A 15 -4.51 2.03 18.71
N GLY A 16 -5.14 1.74 17.57
CA GLY A 16 -6.60 1.62 17.46
C GLY A 16 -7.27 2.95 17.14
N GLY A 17 -8.57 2.93 16.94
CA GLY A 17 -9.36 4.10 16.60
C GLY A 17 -9.63 4.22 15.11
N LYS A 18 -9.81 5.44 14.63
CA LYS A 18 -10.16 5.70 13.24
C LYS A 18 -8.98 5.52 12.30
N SER A 19 -9.24 4.99 11.10
CA SER A 19 -8.23 4.88 10.06
C SER A 19 -7.90 6.25 9.47
N THR A 20 -6.66 6.40 9.02
CA THR A 20 -6.18 7.58 8.29
C THR A 20 -6.16 7.24 6.81
N LYS A 21 -6.57 8.19 5.97
CA LYS A 21 -6.52 8.01 4.51
C LYS A 21 -5.31 8.73 3.95
N MET A 22 -4.55 8.02 3.11
CA MET A 22 -3.38 8.57 2.45
C MET A 22 -3.32 8.09 1.01
N LYS A 23 -2.80 8.93 0.12
CA LYS A 23 -2.58 8.53 -1.27
C LYS A 23 -1.48 7.48 -1.34
N LEU A 24 -1.66 6.50 -2.23
CA LEU A 24 -0.73 5.39 -2.36
C LEU A 24 0.69 5.84 -2.70
N ASP A 25 0.84 6.81 -3.61
CA ASP A 25 2.15 7.32 -3.99
C ASP A 25 2.88 7.90 -2.78
N ARG A 26 2.17 8.57 -1.90
CA ARG A 26 2.73 9.13 -0.69
C ARG A 26 3.18 8.03 0.29
N ILE A 27 2.38 6.98 0.41
CA ILE A 27 2.72 5.83 1.24
C ILE A 27 4.01 5.15 0.74
N LEU A 28 4.09 4.91 -0.56
CA LEU A 28 5.23 4.22 -1.16
C LEU A 28 6.51 5.05 -1.18
N ASN A 29 6.38 6.38 -1.14
CA ASN A 29 7.54 7.27 -1.14
C ASN A 29 8.00 7.64 0.26
N SER A 30 7.29 7.18 1.29
CA SER A 30 7.64 7.45 2.68
C SER A 30 8.26 6.22 3.33
N SER A 31 9.23 6.44 4.21
CA SER A 31 9.77 5.34 5.04
C SER A 31 8.91 5.11 6.28
N THR A 32 8.14 6.11 6.67
CA THR A 32 7.28 6.07 7.87
C THR A 32 5.92 6.65 7.54
N ILE A 33 4.87 5.93 7.93
CA ILE A 33 3.49 6.44 7.86
C ILE A 33 3.10 6.91 9.25
N ARG A 34 2.72 8.17 9.36
CA ARG A 34 2.29 8.76 10.63
C ARG A 34 0.77 8.81 10.70
N THR A 35 0.23 8.30 11.80
CA THR A 35 -1.20 8.36 12.09
C THR A 35 -1.42 9.07 13.42
N SER A 36 -2.68 9.39 13.74
CA SER A 36 -3.01 10.08 14.98
C SER A 36 -2.70 9.23 16.23
N LYS A 37 -2.68 7.92 16.11
CA LYS A 37 -2.48 7.00 17.23
C LYS A 37 -1.21 6.18 17.13
N GLY A 38 -0.28 6.56 16.28
CA GLY A 38 0.98 5.85 16.15
C GLY A 38 1.60 5.97 14.78
N GLU A 39 2.63 5.19 14.54
CA GLU A 39 3.39 5.22 13.29
C GLU A 39 3.70 3.82 12.81
N TYR A 40 3.86 3.68 11.49
CA TYR A 40 4.37 2.47 10.85
C TYR A 40 5.72 2.78 10.22
N LYS A 41 6.73 2.01 10.57
CA LYS A 41 8.02 2.06 9.87
C LYS A 41 8.01 0.97 8.80
N LEU A 42 7.95 1.37 7.55
CA LEU A 42 7.80 0.44 6.43
C LEU A 42 9.13 -0.19 6.06
N LYS A 43 9.09 -1.48 5.75
CA LYS A 43 10.27 -2.20 5.25
C LYS A 43 10.42 -1.93 3.75
N SER A 44 11.65 -1.66 3.30
CA SER A 44 11.90 -1.40 1.89
C SER A 44 11.60 -2.61 1.02
N SER A 45 11.81 -3.82 1.52
CA SER A 45 11.48 -5.05 0.79
C SER A 45 9.99 -5.15 0.50
N SER A 46 9.13 -4.79 1.47
CA SER A 46 7.68 -4.81 1.29
C SER A 46 7.24 -3.76 0.27
N LYS A 47 7.82 -2.56 0.34
CA LYS A 47 7.52 -1.49 -0.62
C LYS A 47 7.95 -1.89 -2.03
N SER A 48 9.09 -2.54 -2.17
CA SER A 48 9.58 -3.00 -3.47
C SER A 48 8.64 -4.01 -4.11
N LYS A 49 8.08 -4.92 -3.31
CA LYS A 49 7.09 -5.89 -3.81
C LYS A 49 5.87 -5.20 -4.39
N ILE A 50 5.36 -4.17 -3.70
CA ILE A 50 4.21 -3.41 -4.17
C ILE A 50 4.55 -2.62 -5.43
N LYS A 51 5.71 -1.97 -5.47
CA LYS A 51 6.15 -1.23 -6.65
C LYS A 51 6.31 -2.15 -7.86
N ASN A 52 6.84 -3.35 -7.67
CA ASN A 52 6.96 -4.34 -8.75
C ASN A 52 5.59 -4.80 -9.23
N GLN A 53 4.65 -5.02 -8.33
CA GLN A 53 3.29 -5.41 -8.70
C GLN A 53 2.60 -4.31 -9.52
N LEU A 54 2.76 -3.05 -9.11
CA LEU A 54 2.22 -1.92 -9.86
C LEU A 54 2.80 -1.87 -11.28
N ARG A 55 4.10 -2.10 -11.41
CA ARG A 55 4.78 -2.13 -12.71
C ARG A 55 4.23 -3.25 -13.60
N ASN A 56 4.00 -4.43 -13.01
CA ASN A 56 3.42 -5.54 -13.74
C ASN A 56 1.98 -5.24 -14.18
N MET A 57 1.19 -4.60 -13.32
CA MET A 57 -0.16 -4.19 -13.66
C MET A 57 -0.17 -3.19 -14.82
N GLN A 58 0.78 -2.27 -14.87
CA GLN A 58 0.91 -1.33 -15.98
C GLN A 58 1.18 -2.05 -17.30
N ARG A 59 2.06 -3.07 -17.27
CA ARG A 59 2.36 -3.85 -18.48
C ARG A 59 1.16 -4.61 -18.99
N GLU A 60 0.32 -5.13 -18.09
CA GLU A 60 -0.81 -5.96 -18.44
C GLU A 60 -2.11 -5.18 -18.64
N GLN A 61 -2.04 -3.87 -18.50
CA GLN A 61 -3.22 -3.00 -18.51
C GLN A 61 -4.08 -3.15 -19.76
N ASP A 62 -3.46 -3.41 -20.91
CA ASP A 62 -4.13 -3.49 -22.20
C ASP A 62 -4.41 -4.91 -22.67
N LYS A 63 -4.13 -5.94 -21.84
CA LYS A 63 -4.26 -7.33 -22.29
C LYS A 63 -5.59 -7.96 -21.93
N PHE A 64 -5.76 -8.43 -20.69
CA PHE A 64 -6.98 -9.12 -20.28
C PHE A 64 -7.49 -8.61 -18.96
N GLN A 65 -8.75 -8.21 -18.93
CA GLN A 65 -9.39 -7.67 -17.75
C GLN A 65 -9.36 -8.66 -16.57
N LYS A 66 -9.59 -9.94 -16.82
CA LYS A 66 -9.55 -10.95 -15.77
C LYS A 66 -8.20 -11.06 -15.10
N GLN A 67 -7.14 -10.96 -15.89
CA GLN A 67 -5.78 -11.01 -15.38
C GLN A 67 -5.45 -9.78 -14.55
N LEU A 68 -5.95 -8.62 -14.99
CA LEU A 68 -5.77 -7.37 -14.25
C LEU A 68 -6.49 -7.41 -12.90
N GLU A 69 -7.70 -7.96 -12.85
CA GLU A 69 -8.45 -8.12 -11.60
C GLU A 69 -7.69 -9.00 -10.61
N LYS A 70 -7.09 -10.10 -11.08
CA LYS A 70 -6.28 -10.97 -10.24
C LYS A 70 -5.07 -10.24 -9.69
N MET A 71 -4.41 -9.45 -10.52
CA MET A 71 -3.25 -8.65 -10.11
C MET A 71 -3.63 -7.60 -9.07
N GLN A 72 -4.79 -6.97 -9.22
CA GLN A 72 -5.28 -6.01 -8.24
C GLN A 72 -5.53 -6.68 -6.88
N LYS A 73 -6.09 -7.88 -6.88
CA LYS A 73 -6.31 -8.63 -5.64
C LYS A 73 -4.99 -8.94 -4.96
N GLU A 74 -4.00 -9.39 -5.71
CA GLU A 74 -2.66 -9.64 -5.19
C GLU A 74 -2.02 -8.36 -4.65
N PHE A 75 -2.27 -7.24 -5.32
CA PHE A 75 -1.79 -5.95 -4.87
C PHE A 75 -2.34 -5.60 -3.49
N PHE A 76 -3.64 -5.79 -3.27
CA PHE A 76 -4.25 -5.51 -1.97
C PHE A 76 -3.70 -6.43 -0.87
N GLU A 77 -3.41 -7.68 -1.21
CA GLU A 77 -2.78 -8.61 -0.27
C GLU A 77 -1.37 -8.14 0.10
N LEU A 78 -0.59 -7.69 -0.88
CA LEU A 78 0.75 -7.15 -0.63
C LEU A 78 0.69 -5.87 0.21
N TYR A 79 -0.31 -5.02 -0.04
CA TYR A 79 -0.51 -3.80 0.74
C TYR A 79 -0.79 -4.13 2.20
N ALA A 80 -1.71 -5.07 2.45
CA ALA A 80 -2.03 -5.49 3.82
C ALA A 80 -0.80 -6.11 4.49
N GLN A 81 -0.04 -6.93 3.76
CA GLN A 81 1.17 -7.55 4.27
C GLN A 81 2.23 -6.52 4.61
N MET A 82 2.35 -5.47 3.79
CA MET A 82 3.29 -4.37 4.06
C MET A 82 3.01 -3.72 5.41
N LEU A 83 1.73 -3.48 5.71
CA LEU A 83 1.36 -2.89 6.98
C LEU A 83 1.57 -3.85 8.16
N GLN A 84 1.33 -5.15 7.94
CA GLN A 84 1.58 -6.16 8.98
C GLN A 84 3.06 -6.30 9.30
N ASP A 85 3.92 -6.25 8.27
CA ASP A 85 5.35 -6.41 8.42
C ASP A 85 6.05 -5.14 8.91
N ALA A 86 5.39 -4.01 8.84
CA ALA A 86 5.95 -2.75 9.28
C ALA A 86 6.11 -2.72 10.81
N GLU A 87 7.17 -2.08 11.28
CA GLU A 87 7.34 -1.84 12.70
C GLU A 87 6.30 -0.80 13.14
N LYS A 88 5.50 -1.16 14.13
CA LYS A 88 4.42 -0.29 14.64
C LYS A 88 4.86 0.40 15.92
N ILE A 89 4.75 1.71 15.94
CA ILE A 89 5.03 2.53 17.11
C ILE A 89 3.70 3.12 17.57
N ILE A 90 3.29 2.71 18.77
CA ILE A 90 2.01 3.15 19.34
C ILE A 90 2.27 4.36 20.23
N LYS A 91 1.52 5.44 20.00
CA LYS A 91 1.58 6.64 20.84
C LYS A 91 0.56 6.57 21.95
#